data_9e83677ff8ea12c07921bc33f0078232
#
_entry.id   9e83677ff8ea12c07921bc33f0078232
#
_cell.length_a   1.000
_cell.length_b   1.000
_cell.length_c   1.000
_cell.angle_alpha   90.00
_cell.angle_beta   90.00
_cell.angle_gamma   90.00
#
_symmetry.space_group_name_H-M   'P 1'
#
loop_
_entity.id
_entity.type
_entity.pdbx_description
1 polymer ?
#
loop_
_entity_poly.entity_id
_entity_poly.type
_entity_poly.pdbx_seq_one_letter_code
_entity_poly.pdbx_strand_id
1 'polypeptide(L)'
;MRSPRKSKLTASLLCLVLLLPSCQQMSLEEETGGSSGTSCASPVGFGEGTAERPFTVGDVMKGKAAQSQSQVWVIGYAVGSAYRSLDKATFSPSSASSSSLLLSADSACTQVSRCIPVELGSAKWQNQFALSRQPAGFRQCVMLRGVPSKYYNKNGLRSLSAGRWFLGLA
;
A
#
# COMPACT_ATOMS: atom_id res chain seq x y z
N MET A 1 18.97 55.37 -41.17
CA MET A 1 20.44 55.44 -41.36
C MET A 1 21.03 54.08 -41.02
N ARG A 2 21.58 53.46 -42.07
CA ARG A 2 22.74 52.56 -42.13
C ARG A 2 22.77 51.40 -41.17
N SER A 3 22.44 50.12 -41.59
CA SER A 3 23.22 49.23 -42.47
C SER A 3 24.58 48.75 -41.91
N PRO A 4 25.07 47.66 -42.37
CA PRO A 4 25.10 46.27 -41.85
C PRO A 4 26.56 45.78 -41.75
N ARG A 5 26.80 44.53 -41.31
CA ARG A 5 27.98 43.71 -41.68
C ARG A 5 27.82 42.30 -41.08
N LYS A 6 27.55 41.33 -41.96
CA LYS A 6 28.45 40.46 -42.72
C LYS A 6 29.38 39.63 -41.86
N SER A 7 29.02 38.34 -41.81
CA SER A 7 29.69 37.15 -42.32
C SER A 7 31.00 36.76 -41.61
N LYS A 8 31.06 35.49 -41.21
CA LYS A 8 32.07 34.56 -41.80
C LYS A 8 31.71 33.13 -41.50
N LEU A 9 31.62 32.34 -42.53
CA LEU A 9 31.78 30.89 -42.58
C LEU A 9 33.18 30.49 -42.14
N THR A 10 33.27 29.37 -41.41
CA THR A 10 34.37 28.37 -41.53
C THR A 10 33.79 27.10 -40.93
N ALA A 11 33.47 26.14 -41.72
CA ALA A 11 34.34 25.06 -42.19
C ALA A 11 34.43 23.93 -41.15
N SER A 12 33.66 22.90 -41.45
CA SER A 12 34.10 21.49 -41.56
C SER A 12 35.09 20.97 -40.52
N LEU A 13 34.60 20.08 -39.63
CA LEU A 13 35.42 18.92 -39.24
C LEU A 13 34.52 17.71 -39.06
N LEU A 14 34.65 16.82 -40.00
CA LEU A 14 34.15 15.48 -40.07
C LEU A 14 34.80 14.69 -38.92
N CYS A 15 34.04 14.32 -37.90
CA CYS A 15 34.47 13.32 -36.94
C CYS A 15 33.54 12.11 -36.97
N LEU A 16 33.97 11.16 -37.75
CA LEU A 16 33.53 9.77 -37.81
C LEU A 16 33.79 9.14 -36.46
N VAL A 17 32.81 8.92 -35.62
CA VAL A 17 32.98 8.14 -34.38
C VAL A 17 31.92 7.04 -34.37
N LEU A 18 32.40 5.87 -34.72
CA LEU A 18 32.10 4.52 -34.27
C LEU A 18 30.80 4.35 -33.46
N LEU A 19 29.83 3.74 -34.13
CA LEU A 19 28.71 3.02 -33.55
C LEU A 19 29.23 1.89 -32.68
N LEU A 20 29.19 2.06 -31.36
CA LEU A 20 29.19 0.95 -30.41
C LEU A 20 27.75 0.75 -29.94
N PRO A 21 27.15 -0.40 -30.14
CA PRO A 21 25.91 -0.74 -29.46
C PRO A 21 26.28 -1.03 -27.99
N SER A 22 26.06 -0.05 -27.12
CA SER A 22 26.07 -0.27 -25.70
C SER A 22 24.81 -1.08 -25.36
N CYS A 23 24.96 -2.39 -25.26
CA CYS A 23 24.07 -3.26 -24.56
C CYS A 23 24.05 -2.78 -23.12
N GLN A 24 23.04 -1.97 -22.76
CA GLN A 24 22.69 -1.82 -21.36
C GLN A 24 22.07 -3.15 -20.90
N GLN A 25 22.90 -3.97 -20.28
CA GLN A 25 22.45 -5.02 -19.40
C GLN A 25 21.61 -4.33 -18.30
N MET A 26 20.31 -4.47 -18.40
CA MET A 26 19.45 -4.35 -17.23
C MET A 26 19.89 -5.45 -16.26
N SER A 27 20.65 -5.08 -15.27
CA SER A 27 20.85 -5.90 -14.08
C SER A 27 19.48 -6.06 -13.43
N LEU A 28 18.84 -7.19 -13.67
CA LEU A 28 17.86 -7.76 -12.78
C LEU A 28 18.63 -8.07 -11.49
N GLU A 29 18.56 -7.18 -10.53
CA GLU A 29 18.86 -7.52 -9.15
C GLU A 29 17.76 -8.48 -8.71
N GLU A 30 18.07 -9.74 -8.83
CA GLU A 30 17.38 -10.85 -8.24
C GLU A 30 17.53 -10.73 -6.72
N GLU A 31 16.62 -10.00 -6.08
CA GLU A 31 16.45 -10.08 -4.64
C GLU A 31 15.92 -11.47 -4.29
N THR A 32 16.84 -12.42 -4.17
CA THR A 32 16.60 -13.73 -3.57
C THR A 32 16.47 -13.54 -2.06
N GLY A 33 15.29 -13.13 -1.64
CA GLY A 33 14.87 -13.09 -0.24
C GLY A 33 13.64 -13.96 -0.08
N GLY A 34 13.83 -15.26 0.10
CA GLY A 34 12.76 -16.20 0.35
C GLY A 34 11.96 -15.82 1.59
N SER A 35 10.74 -15.36 1.39
CA SER A 35 9.64 -15.44 2.34
C SER A 35 8.42 -15.87 1.55
N SER A 36 8.06 -17.14 1.71
CA SER A 36 6.82 -17.74 1.19
C SER A 36 5.63 -17.13 1.95
N GLY A 37 5.38 -15.83 1.77
CA GLY A 37 4.17 -15.16 2.16
C GLY A 37 3.31 -15.04 0.92
N THR A 38 2.17 -15.71 0.88
CA THR A 38 1.14 -15.55 -0.12
C THR A 38 0.85 -14.05 -0.28
N SER A 39 1.35 -13.47 -1.34
CA SER A 39 1.12 -12.07 -1.65
C SER A 39 -0.37 -11.89 -1.87
N CYS A 40 -0.99 -10.88 -1.23
CA CYS A 40 -2.31 -10.43 -1.68
C CYS A 40 -2.18 -10.16 -3.16
N ALA A 41 -2.64 -11.12 -4.00
CA ALA A 41 -2.60 -10.97 -5.45
C ALA A 41 -3.39 -9.70 -5.79
N SER A 42 -2.66 -8.65 -6.07
CA SER A 42 -3.27 -7.39 -6.40
C SER A 42 -3.96 -7.46 -7.75
N PRO A 43 -5.16 -6.97 -7.84
CA PRO A 43 -5.70 -6.60 -9.14
C PRO A 43 -4.73 -5.60 -9.78
N VAL A 44 -4.56 -5.74 -11.09
CA VAL A 44 -3.56 -5.06 -11.92
C VAL A 44 -3.40 -3.58 -11.56
N GLY A 45 -2.31 -3.23 -10.90
CA GLY A 45 -1.91 -1.88 -10.55
C GLY A 45 -2.39 -1.41 -9.18
N PHE A 46 -1.52 -0.68 -8.48
CA PHE A 46 -1.76 -0.14 -7.14
C PHE A 46 -1.82 1.39 -7.15
N GLY A 47 -2.45 1.94 -6.12
CA GLY A 47 -2.16 3.30 -5.71
C GLY A 47 -3.07 4.40 -6.24
N GLU A 48 -4.32 4.08 -6.59
CA GLU A 48 -5.34 5.07 -6.95
C GLU A 48 -6.51 5.12 -5.94
N GLY A 49 -6.63 4.10 -5.09
CA GLY A 49 -7.69 4.02 -4.10
C GLY A 49 -9.05 3.60 -4.67
N THR A 50 -9.09 3.08 -5.89
CA THR A 50 -10.28 2.47 -6.49
C THR A 50 -10.39 0.99 -6.14
N ALA A 51 -11.50 0.34 -6.47
CA ALA A 51 -11.67 -1.10 -6.22
C ALA A 51 -10.75 -1.96 -7.11
N GLU A 52 -10.43 -1.48 -8.31
CA GLU A 52 -9.55 -2.13 -9.28
C GLU A 52 -8.07 -1.87 -8.96
N ARG A 53 -7.78 -0.68 -8.40
CA ARG A 53 -6.43 -0.21 -8.09
C ARG A 53 -6.35 0.35 -6.66
N PRO A 54 -6.53 -0.49 -5.64
CA PRO A 54 -6.56 -0.05 -4.25
C PRO A 54 -5.21 0.51 -3.80
N PHE A 55 -5.21 1.36 -2.80
CA PHE A 55 -3.98 1.72 -2.10
C PHE A 55 -3.45 0.51 -1.33
N THR A 56 -2.13 0.40 -1.29
CA THR A 56 -1.46 -0.54 -0.40
C THR A 56 -1.37 0.03 1.03
N VAL A 57 -1.08 -0.84 1.99
CA VAL A 57 -0.73 -0.40 3.37
C VAL A 57 0.41 0.62 3.33
N GLY A 58 1.44 0.41 2.48
CA GLY A 58 2.56 1.34 2.32
C GLY A 58 2.14 2.72 1.81
N ASP A 59 1.19 2.80 0.87
CA ASP A 59 0.66 4.07 0.36
C ASP A 59 -0.06 4.87 1.47
N VAL A 60 -0.85 4.18 2.30
CA VAL A 60 -1.54 4.80 3.44
C VAL A 60 -0.53 5.29 4.48
N MET A 61 0.47 4.47 4.82
CA MET A 61 1.51 4.84 5.78
C MET A 61 2.29 6.07 5.35
N LYS A 62 2.63 6.18 4.06
CA LYS A 62 3.31 7.35 3.47
C LYS A 62 2.42 8.59 3.33
N GLY A 63 1.13 8.49 3.68
CA GLY A 63 0.18 9.59 3.60
C GLY A 63 -0.36 9.85 2.19
N LYS A 64 -0.06 9.01 1.19
CA LYS A 64 -0.56 9.16 -0.17
C LYS A 64 -2.09 9.15 -0.21
N ALA A 65 -2.72 8.24 0.54
CA ALA A 65 -4.17 8.16 0.65
C ALA A 65 -4.80 9.39 1.35
N ALA A 66 -4.06 10.06 2.23
CA ALA A 66 -4.57 11.23 2.96
C ALA A 66 -4.81 12.46 2.06
N GLN A 67 -4.25 12.47 0.85
CA GLN A 67 -4.50 13.51 -0.14
C GLN A 67 -5.88 13.36 -0.80
N SER A 68 -6.49 12.17 -0.68
CA SER A 68 -7.86 11.94 -1.13
C SER A 68 -8.82 12.38 -0.04
N GLN A 69 -9.67 13.36 -0.35
CA GLN A 69 -10.75 13.81 0.56
C GLN A 69 -11.98 12.88 0.52
N SER A 70 -11.92 11.83 -0.29
CA SER A 70 -12.99 10.87 -0.49
C SER A 70 -12.65 9.52 0.14
N GLN A 71 -13.65 8.62 0.16
CA GLN A 71 -13.43 7.24 0.56
C GLN A 71 -12.58 6.50 -0.46
N VAL A 72 -11.59 5.77 0.01
CA VAL A 72 -10.66 5.00 -0.80
C VAL A 72 -10.70 3.52 -0.47
N TRP A 73 -10.36 2.69 -1.43
CA TRP A 73 -10.09 1.28 -1.21
C TRP A 73 -8.64 1.06 -0.80
N VAL A 74 -8.45 0.25 0.23
CA VAL A 74 -7.13 -0.18 0.72
C VAL A 74 -7.11 -1.69 0.84
N ILE A 75 -6.00 -2.31 0.44
CA ILE A 75 -5.78 -3.75 0.50
C ILE A 75 -4.59 -4.07 1.44
N GLY A 76 -4.71 -5.15 2.20
CA GLY A 76 -3.66 -5.62 3.09
C GLY A 76 -4.06 -6.90 3.83
N TYR A 77 -3.16 -7.44 4.63
CA TYR A 77 -3.42 -8.59 5.48
C TYR A 77 -3.91 -8.15 6.85
N ALA A 78 -4.94 -8.81 7.36
CA ALA A 78 -5.47 -8.60 8.71
C ALA A 78 -4.60 -9.35 9.73
N VAL A 79 -3.66 -8.65 10.35
CA VAL A 79 -2.62 -9.28 11.20
C VAL A 79 -2.86 -9.12 12.70
N GLY A 80 -3.82 -8.30 13.10
CA GLY A 80 -4.07 -8.07 14.53
C GLY A 80 -5.12 -7.00 14.78
N SER A 81 -5.19 -6.53 16.01
CA SER A 81 -6.05 -5.45 16.46
C SER A 81 -5.39 -4.64 17.57
N ALA A 82 -5.97 -3.51 17.93
CA ALA A 82 -5.51 -2.71 19.06
C ALA A 82 -6.70 -2.30 19.95
N TYR A 83 -6.47 -2.17 21.25
CA TYR A 83 -7.49 -1.74 22.19
C TYR A 83 -7.13 -0.39 22.79
N ARG A 84 -7.91 0.65 22.49
CA ARG A 84 -7.75 2.04 22.95
C ARG A 84 -6.44 2.74 22.54
N SER A 85 -5.34 2.00 22.31
CA SER A 85 -4.07 2.55 21.83
C SER A 85 -3.29 1.48 21.07
N LEU A 86 -2.29 1.90 20.27
CA LEU A 86 -1.41 0.98 19.55
C LEU A 86 -0.44 0.23 20.47
N ASP A 87 -0.17 0.74 21.69
CA ASP A 87 0.65 0.04 22.68
C ASP A 87 -0.03 -1.23 23.21
N LYS A 88 -1.36 -1.31 23.05
CA LYS A 88 -2.19 -2.47 23.38
C LYS A 88 -2.56 -3.28 22.15
N ALA A 89 -1.67 -3.29 21.15
CA ALA A 89 -1.86 -4.10 19.97
C ALA A 89 -1.63 -5.59 20.28
N THR A 90 -2.43 -6.44 19.65
CA THR A 90 -2.30 -7.89 19.70
C THR A 90 -2.29 -8.46 18.29
N PHE A 91 -1.44 -9.44 18.05
CA PHE A 91 -1.29 -10.16 16.79
C PHE A 91 -1.79 -11.60 16.92
N SER A 92 -2.89 -11.77 17.64
CA SER A 92 -3.57 -13.03 17.83
C SER A 92 -5.09 -12.85 17.74
N PRO A 93 -5.83 -13.73 17.07
CA PRO A 93 -7.28 -13.63 16.97
C PRO A 93 -7.98 -13.86 18.33
N SER A 94 -7.40 -14.68 19.23
CA SER A 94 -8.00 -15.02 20.53
C SER A 94 -8.06 -13.85 21.50
N SER A 95 -7.16 -12.87 21.37
CA SER A 95 -7.12 -11.66 22.21
C SER A 95 -7.47 -10.39 21.43
N ALA A 96 -8.04 -10.56 20.24
CA ALA A 96 -8.33 -9.43 19.37
C ALA A 96 -9.47 -8.55 19.90
N SER A 97 -9.28 -7.22 19.81
CA SER A 97 -10.34 -6.24 20.03
C SER A 97 -11.36 -6.30 18.89
N SER A 98 -12.64 -6.06 19.21
CA SER A 98 -13.69 -5.95 18.19
C SER A 98 -13.77 -4.58 17.53
N SER A 99 -13.17 -3.53 18.12
CA SER A 99 -13.32 -2.15 17.65
C SER A 99 -12.31 -1.72 16.60
N SER A 100 -11.28 -2.50 16.35
CA SER A 100 -10.22 -2.17 15.41
C SER A 100 -9.65 -3.38 14.70
N LEU A 101 -9.00 -3.12 13.56
CA LEU A 101 -8.22 -4.08 12.79
C LEU A 101 -6.85 -3.46 12.47
N LEU A 102 -5.79 -4.25 12.49
CA LEU A 102 -4.48 -3.85 12.01
C LEU A 102 -4.21 -4.51 10.67
N LEU A 103 -3.90 -3.69 9.65
CA LEU A 103 -3.53 -4.18 8.33
C LEU A 103 -2.03 -4.00 8.10
N SER A 104 -1.40 -5.01 7.52
CA SER A 104 0.00 -5.00 7.07
C SER A 104 0.12 -5.41 5.61
N ALA A 105 1.23 -5.04 4.97
CA ALA A 105 1.61 -5.57 3.66
C ALA A 105 2.14 -7.02 3.73
N ASP A 106 2.44 -7.50 4.93
CA ASP A 106 3.03 -8.81 5.21
C ASP A 106 2.10 -9.58 6.17
N SER A 107 1.65 -10.76 5.77
CA SER A 107 0.74 -11.62 6.56
C SER A 107 1.37 -12.13 7.86
N ALA A 108 2.70 -12.25 7.93
CA ALA A 108 3.44 -12.68 9.11
C ALA A 108 3.83 -11.52 10.03
N CYS A 109 3.45 -10.29 9.71
CA CYS A 109 3.82 -9.09 10.47
C CYS A 109 3.29 -9.14 11.91
N THR A 110 4.18 -8.87 12.87
CA THR A 110 3.88 -8.71 14.31
C THR A 110 4.36 -7.37 14.85
N GLN A 111 4.67 -6.41 13.97
CA GLN A 111 5.20 -5.11 14.34
C GLN A 111 4.18 -4.00 14.06
N VAL A 112 3.74 -3.30 15.09
CA VAL A 112 2.78 -2.18 14.99
C VAL A 112 3.29 -1.07 14.04
N SER A 113 4.60 -0.83 14.02
CA SER A 113 5.21 0.18 13.15
C SER A 113 4.94 -0.08 11.67
N ARG A 114 4.78 -1.33 11.25
CA ARG A 114 4.52 -1.77 9.86
C ARG A 114 3.03 -1.95 9.54
N CYS A 115 2.14 -1.58 10.46
CA CYS A 115 0.70 -1.71 10.29
C CYS A 115 0.02 -0.36 10.18
N ILE A 116 -1.15 -0.34 9.56
CA ILE A 116 -2.12 0.76 9.64
C ILE A 116 -3.31 0.33 10.48
N PRO A 117 -3.84 1.20 11.34
CA PRO A 117 -5.05 0.90 12.11
C PRO A 117 -6.30 1.23 11.28
N VAL A 118 -7.32 0.38 11.43
CA VAL A 118 -8.65 0.54 10.83
C VAL A 118 -9.68 0.54 11.95
N GLU A 119 -10.56 1.54 11.97
CA GLU A 119 -11.67 1.64 12.91
C GLU A 119 -12.86 0.78 12.46
N LEU A 120 -13.33 -0.11 13.33
CA LEU A 120 -14.56 -0.87 13.16
C LEU A 120 -15.68 -0.22 13.98
N GLY A 121 -16.11 0.97 13.54
CA GLY A 121 -16.95 1.88 14.31
C GLY A 121 -18.41 1.45 14.52
N SER A 122 -18.88 0.37 13.87
CA SER A 122 -20.26 -0.13 14.03
C SER A 122 -20.29 -1.64 14.23
N ALA A 123 -21.40 -2.13 14.83
CA ALA A 123 -21.64 -3.55 15.03
C ALA A 123 -21.58 -4.35 13.70
N LYS A 124 -22.03 -3.76 12.59
CA LYS A 124 -21.92 -4.35 11.25
C LYS A 124 -20.48 -4.68 10.92
N TRP A 125 -19.59 -3.70 11.01
CA TRP A 125 -18.18 -3.86 10.65
C TRP A 125 -17.43 -4.74 11.63
N GLN A 126 -17.77 -4.67 12.92
CA GLN A 126 -17.23 -5.56 13.94
C GLN A 126 -17.60 -7.02 13.67
N ASN A 127 -18.85 -7.31 13.32
CA ASN A 127 -19.31 -8.66 13.00
C ASN A 127 -18.61 -9.21 11.75
N GLN A 128 -18.30 -8.34 10.79
CA GLN A 128 -17.78 -8.75 9.50
C GLN A 128 -16.25 -8.83 9.47
N PHE A 129 -15.54 -7.99 10.24
CA PHE A 129 -14.10 -7.84 10.11
C PHE A 129 -13.30 -7.93 11.41
N ALA A 130 -13.94 -7.91 12.60
CA ALA A 130 -13.18 -8.06 13.84
C ALA A 130 -12.66 -9.49 13.98
N LEU A 131 -11.36 -9.65 14.18
CA LEU A 131 -10.71 -10.96 14.30
C LEU A 131 -11.22 -11.79 15.48
N SER A 132 -11.72 -11.14 16.56
CA SER A 132 -12.40 -11.81 17.66
C SER A 132 -13.71 -12.49 17.27
N ARG A 133 -14.34 -12.04 16.17
CA ARG A 133 -15.60 -12.59 15.63
C ARG A 133 -15.39 -13.38 14.34
N GLN A 134 -14.33 -13.07 13.61
CA GLN A 134 -13.93 -13.69 12.35
C GLN A 134 -12.49 -14.19 12.44
N PRO A 135 -12.19 -15.17 13.28
CA PRO A 135 -10.82 -15.65 13.50
C PRO A 135 -10.19 -16.25 12.21
N ALA A 136 -11.01 -16.77 11.30
CA ALA A 136 -10.57 -17.26 9.99
C ALA A 136 -9.97 -16.15 9.10
N GLY A 137 -10.29 -14.88 9.38
CA GLY A 137 -9.69 -13.72 8.70
C GLY A 137 -8.28 -13.38 9.15
N PHE A 138 -7.77 -14.01 10.22
CA PHE A 138 -6.41 -13.75 10.69
C PHE A 138 -5.38 -14.15 9.64
N ARG A 139 -4.48 -13.22 9.33
CA ARG A 139 -3.47 -13.34 8.26
C ARG A 139 -4.05 -13.49 6.84
N GLN A 140 -5.36 -13.30 6.67
CA GLN A 140 -5.96 -13.30 5.35
C GLN A 140 -5.95 -11.91 4.74
N CYS A 141 -5.95 -11.88 3.41
CA CYS A 141 -6.06 -10.65 2.66
C CYS A 141 -7.47 -10.08 2.78
N VAL A 142 -7.55 -8.78 2.98
CA VAL A 142 -8.80 -8.04 3.06
C VAL A 142 -8.69 -6.72 2.30
N MET A 143 -9.77 -6.34 1.64
CA MET A 143 -9.88 -5.04 1.00
C MET A 143 -11.03 -4.26 1.65
N LEU A 144 -10.74 -3.05 2.12
CA LEU A 144 -11.66 -2.20 2.86
C LEU A 144 -11.79 -0.84 2.19
N ARG A 145 -13.00 -0.30 2.17
CA ARG A 145 -13.28 1.06 1.72
C ARG A 145 -13.62 1.94 2.91
N GLY A 146 -12.91 3.03 3.06
CA GLY A 146 -13.14 3.98 4.16
C GLY A 146 -12.48 5.32 3.90
N VAL A 147 -12.60 6.22 4.85
CA VAL A 147 -11.99 7.55 4.82
C VAL A 147 -10.57 7.47 5.38
N PRO A 148 -9.53 7.85 4.60
CA PRO A 148 -8.18 7.98 5.13
C PRO A 148 -8.15 9.03 6.23
N SER A 149 -7.71 8.63 7.42
CA SER A 149 -7.75 9.49 8.59
C SER A 149 -6.75 8.99 9.63
N LYS A 150 -6.36 9.85 10.55
CA LYS A 150 -5.59 9.41 11.71
C LYS A 150 -6.49 8.63 12.67
N TYR A 151 -6.04 7.44 13.02
CA TYR A 151 -6.63 6.61 14.06
C TYR A 151 -5.50 6.10 14.97
N TYR A 152 -5.63 6.26 16.29
CA TYR A 152 -4.55 6.07 17.25
C TYR A 152 -3.26 6.85 16.88
N ASN A 153 -3.41 8.10 16.43
CA ASN A 153 -2.32 9.01 16.02
C ASN A 153 -1.48 8.51 14.82
N LYS A 154 -1.93 7.48 14.11
CA LYS A 154 -1.29 6.92 12.93
C LYS A 154 -2.21 7.01 11.71
N ASN A 155 -1.63 7.15 10.52
CA ASN A 155 -2.41 7.07 9.28
C ASN A 155 -3.12 5.72 9.19
N GLY A 156 -4.41 5.73 8.91
CA GLY A 156 -5.25 4.56 8.86
C GLY A 156 -6.56 4.83 8.15
N LEU A 157 -7.58 4.02 8.42
CA LEU A 157 -8.92 4.15 7.87
C LEU A 157 -9.97 4.29 8.97
N ARG A 158 -10.95 5.14 8.72
CA ARG A 158 -12.15 5.30 9.53
C ARG A 158 -13.40 5.30 8.64
N SER A 159 -14.57 5.28 9.26
CA SER A 159 -15.86 5.41 8.56
C SER A 159 -15.97 4.44 7.37
N LEU A 160 -15.84 3.16 7.64
CA LEU A 160 -15.93 2.12 6.61
C LEU A 160 -17.29 2.15 5.93
N SER A 161 -17.30 1.94 4.61
CA SER A 161 -18.51 1.87 3.78
C SER A 161 -18.65 0.55 3.02
N ALA A 162 -17.54 -0.12 2.74
CA ALA A 162 -17.53 -1.42 2.08
C ALA A 162 -16.26 -2.22 2.49
N GLY A 163 -16.30 -3.53 2.26
CA GLY A 163 -15.16 -4.40 2.46
C GLY A 163 -15.44 -5.82 2.04
N ARG A 164 -14.38 -6.57 1.76
CA ARG A 164 -14.43 -7.99 1.43
C ARG A 164 -13.16 -8.72 1.85
N TRP A 165 -13.32 -9.96 2.27
CA TRP A 165 -12.23 -10.91 2.50
C TRP A 165 -11.83 -11.60 1.20
N PHE A 166 -10.58 -11.97 1.11
CA PHE A 166 -10.05 -12.89 0.11
C PHE A 166 -9.58 -14.15 0.86
N LEU A 167 -10.54 -14.98 1.27
CA LEU A 167 -10.29 -16.21 2.00
C LEU A 167 -9.87 -17.32 1.01
N GLY A 168 -8.83 -18.08 1.36
CA GLY A 168 -8.47 -19.30 0.63
C GLY A 168 -7.63 -19.09 -0.64
N LEU A 169 -6.97 -17.96 -0.82
CA LEU A 169 -5.87 -17.78 -1.77
C LEU A 169 -4.54 -18.11 -1.06
N ALA A 170 -4.45 -19.32 -0.55
CA ALA A 170 -3.23 -19.91 -0.02
C ALA A 170 -2.63 -20.88 -1.06
#